data_0c5c3a507608321d899e824712d2f599
#
_entry.id   0c5c3a507608321d899e824712d2f599
#
_cell.length_a   1.000
_cell.length_b   1.000
_cell.length_c   1.000
_cell.angle_alpha   90.00
_cell.angle_beta   90.00
_cell.angle_gamma   90.00
#
_symmetry.space_group_name_H-M   'P 1'
#
loop_
_entity.id
_entity.type
_entity.pdbx_description
1 polymer ?
#
loop_
_entity_poly.entity_id
_entity_poly.type
_entity_poly.pdbx_seq_one_letter_code
_entity_poly.pdbx_strand_id
1 'polypeptide(L)'
;MENSSALLITYPDYPVNTDTFYGYTTLVGHAGVLLIKSNGLTKYYEFGRYDPAKNGLVKNRRIPNAQITSDGKPTTSSLKNILSILSTESGKGGRIIAAYFINVDFDKMLAQATKAQPKYDIKSFNCGQYAESVILQGNPRIDRPLIINPTPNNIVDEYIEEGNAEVLFSPTTGEISIGEGDESDAKN
;
A
#
# COMPACT_ATOMS: atom_id res chain seq x y z
N MET A 1 -12.27 2.59 19.22
CA MET A 1 -11.20 2.61 18.19
C MET A 1 -11.73 3.39 17.01
N GLU A 2 -10.95 4.30 16.44
CA GLU A 2 -11.38 5.01 15.24
C GLU A 2 -11.48 4.02 14.08
N ASN A 3 -12.60 4.04 13.33
CA ASN A 3 -12.82 3.18 12.15
C ASN A 3 -11.97 3.69 10.95
N SER A 4 -10.68 3.86 11.17
CA SER A 4 -9.75 4.20 10.09
C SER A 4 -9.37 2.96 9.30
N SER A 5 -8.97 3.15 8.05
CA SER A 5 -8.57 2.06 7.17
C SER A 5 -7.26 2.37 6.44
N ALA A 6 -6.64 1.34 5.89
CA ALA A 6 -5.44 1.47 5.09
C ALA A 6 -5.38 0.43 3.98
N LEU A 7 -4.69 0.76 2.90
CA LEU A 7 -4.37 -0.16 1.83
C LEU A 7 -2.85 -0.29 1.71
N LEU A 8 -2.37 -1.53 1.78
CA LEU A 8 -1.02 -1.89 1.37
C LEU A 8 -1.05 -2.15 -0.13
N ILE A 9 -0.50 -1.23 -0.90
CA ILE A 9 -0.66 -1.18 -2.36
C ILE A 9 0.59 -1.72 -3.04
N THR A 10 0.39 -2.55 -4.09
CA THR A 10 1.41 -2.81 -5.10
C THR A 10 0.95 -2.37 -6.49
N TYR A 11 1.91 -1.95 -7.30
CA TYR A 11 1.81 -1.71 -8.73
C TYR A 11 2.53 -2.84 -9.46
N PRO A 12 1.88 -3.98 -9.74
CA PRO A 12 2.56 -5.20 -10.16
C PRO A 12 3.25 -5.06 -11.53
N ASP A 13 2.74 -4.18 -12.36
CA ASP A 13 3.28 -3.95 -13.71
C ASP A 13 4.41 -2.90 -13.72
N TYR A 14 4.82 -2.38 -12.55
CA TYR A 14 5.87 -1.37 -12.45
C TYR A 14 7.25 -1.98 -12.72
N PRO A 15 7.95 -1.54 -13.78
CA PRO A 15 9.28 -2.05 -14.10
C PRO A 15 10.32 -1.47 -13.13
N VAL A 16 10.98 -2.34 -12.39
CA VAL A 16 12.11 -1.96 -11.53
C VAL A 16 13.40 -2.35 -12.20
N ASN A 17 14.29 -1.38 -12.38
CA ASN A 17 15.66 -1.68 -12.75
C ASN A 17 16.37 -2.24 -11.50
N THR A 18 16.52 -3.54 -11.46
CA THR A 18 17.38 -4.20 -10.49
C THR A 18 18.80 -4.00 -10.99
N ASP A 19 19.59 -3.12 -10.36
CA ASP A 19 21.03 -2.93 -10.64
C ASP A 19 21.83 -4.22 -10.36
N THR A 20 21.33 -5.34 -10.85
CA THR A 20 22.03 -6.62 -10.87
C THR A 20 22.97 -6.61 -12.05
N PHE A 21 24.08 -7.35 -11.94
CA PHE A 21 25.24 -7.42 -12.85
C PHE A 21 24.90 -7.60 -14.35
N TYR A 22 23.63 -7.78 -14.71
CA TYR A 22 23.13 -8.01 -16.07
C TYR A 22 22.11 -6.97 -16.58
N GLY A 23 21.78 -5.93 -15.81
CA GLY A 23 20.91 -4.84 -16.28
C GLY A 23 19.48 -5.23 -16.64
N TYR A 24 18.95 -6.34 -16.12
CA TYR A 24 17.61 -6.78 -16.42
C TYR A 24 16.58 -5.95 -15.63
N THR A 25 15.58 -5.43 -16.35
CA THR A 25 14.36 -4.88 -15.75
C THR A 25 13.44 -6.04 -15.38
N THR A 26 13.03 -6.13 -14.11
CA THR A 26 12.09 -7.15 -13.64
C THR A 26 10.80 -6.50 -13.16
N LEU A 27 9.68 -7.21 -13.34
CA LEU A 27 8.37 -6.79 -12.84
C LEU A 27 8.20 -7.25 -11.37
N VAL A 28 9.05 -6.76 -10.48
CA VAL A 28 8.91 -7.03 -9.04
C VAL A 28 7.90 -6.12 -8.36
N GLY A 29 7.37 -5.16 -9.12
CA GLY A 29 6.42 -4.17 -8.66
C GLY A 29 7.03 -3.01 -7.90
N HIS A 30 6.18 -2.04 -7.59
CA HIS A 30 6.46 -0.93 -6.67
C HIS A 30 5.36 -0.89 -5.61
N ALA A 31 5.65 -0.43 -4.41
CA ALA A 31 4.67 -0.41 -3.33
C ALA A 31 4.57 0.94 -2.65
N GLY A 32 3.40 1.17 -2.07
CA GLY A 32 3.10 2.30 -1.20
C GLY A 32 1.97 1.97 -0.24
N VAL A 33 1.64 2.92 0.61
CA VAL A 33 0.59 2.78 1.61
C VAL A 33 -0.38 3.94 1.54
N LEU A 34 -1.67 3.63 1.44
CA LEU A 34 -2.77 4.58 1.48
C LEU A 34 -3.43 4.52 2.86
N LEU A 35 -3.46 5.63 3.56
CA LEU A 35 -4.04 5.79 4.89
C LEU A 35 -5.33 6.61 4.78
N ILE A 36 -6.43 6.11 5.33
CA ILE A 36 -7.74 6.77 5.30
C ILE A 36 -8.27 6.87 6.73
N LYS A 37 -8.35 8.09 7.24
CA LYS A 37 -8.92 8.36 8.57
C LYS A 37 -10.45 8.25 8.54
N SER A 38 -11.06 7.92 9.65
CA SER A 38 -12.51 7.79 9.81
C SER A 38 -13.32 9.02 9.38
N ASN A 39 -12.70 10.21 9.36
CA ASN A 39 -13.30 11.44 8.85
C ASN A 39 -13.03 11.73 7.36
N GLY A 40 -12.42 10.79 6.65
CA GLY A 40 -12.08 10.89 5.23
C GLY A 40 -10.72 11.49 4.92
N LEU A 41 -9.98 12.04 5.90
CA LEU A 41 -8.60 12.51 5.66
C LEU A 41 -7.77 11.39 5.08
N THR A 42 -7.19 11.61 3.91
CA THR A 42 -6.46 10.59 3.15
C THR A 42 -5.03 11.02 2.90
N LYS A 43 -4.09 10.11 3.10
CA LYS A 43 -2.66 10.31 2.87
C LYS A 43 -2.09 9.09 2.14
N TYR A 44 -1.14 9.34 1.24
CA TYR A 44 -0.40 8.29 0.55
C TYR A 44 1.10 8.52 0.66
N TYR A 45 1.82 7.45 0.94
CA TYR A 45 3.28 7.46 1.04
C TYR A 45 3.89 6.27 0.30
N GLU A 46 5.02 6.52 -0.32
CA GLU A 46 5.85 5.52 -0.99
C GLU A 46 7.33 5.79 -0.72
N PHE A 47 8.15 4.75 -0.73
CA PHE A 47 9.58 4.83 -0.50
C PHE A 47 10.34 4.29 -1.71
N GLY A 48 11.39 4.97 -2.14
CA GLY A 48 12.13 4.54 -3.32
C GLY A 48 13.42 5.32 -3.53
N ARG A 49 14.18 4.94 -4.55
CA ARG A 49 15.44 5.55 -4.95
C ARG A 49 15.23 6.86 -5.72
N TYR A 50 14.50 7.80 -5.12
CA TYR A 50 14.12 9.07 -5.75
C TYR A 50 15.18 10.17 -5.59
N ASP A 51 16.09 10.00 -4.66
CA ASP A 51 17.20 10.92 -4.44
C ASP A 51 18.38 10.61 -5.38
N PRO A 52 19.21 11.63 -5.71
CA PRO A 52 20.37 11.43 -6.59
C PRO A 52 21.36 10.38 -6.10
N ALA A 53 21.50 10.26 -4.78
CA ALA A 53 22.39 9.29 -4.14
C ALA A 53 21.78 7.88 -4.05
N LYS A 54 20.50 7.71 -4.47
CA LYS A 54 19.74 6.44 -4.39
C LYS A 54 19.69 5.82 -2.98
N ASN A 55 19.81 6.63 -1.95
CA ASN A 55 19.77 6.17 -0.56
C ASN A 55 18.35 5.87 -0.06
N GLY A 56 17.36 6.37 -0.76
CA GLY A 56 15.96 6.20 -0.44
C GLY A 56 15.33 7.49 0.09
N LEU A 57 14.18 7.80 -0.45
CA LEU A 57 13.38 8.96 -0.08
C LEU A 57 11.92 8.55 0.03
N VAL A 58 11.26 8.97 1.11
CA VAL A 58 9.81 8.89 1.23
C VAL A 58 9.18 10.00 0.42
N LYS A 59 8.25 9.65 -0.46
CA LYS A 59 7.40 10.60 -1.18
C LYS A 59 5.96 10.46 -0.73
N ASN A 60 5.27 11.60 -0.62
CA ASN A 60 3.83 11.65 -0.57
C ASN A 60 3.27 12.11 -1.92
N ARG A 61 2.04 11.70 -2.23
CA ARG A 61 1.30 12.17 -3.40
C ARG A 61 0.13 13.04 -2.96
N ARG A 62 -0.17 14.05 -3.76
CA ARG A 62 -1.34 14.89 -3.55
C ARG A 62 -2.56 14.17 -4.10
N ILE A 63 -3.39 13.68 -3.19
CA ILE A 63 -4.64 12.96 -3.49
C ILE A 63 -5.81 13.62 -2.76
N PRO A 64 -7.05 13.49 -3.27
CA PRO A 64 -8.23 13.99 -2.57
C PRO A 64 -8.51 13.18 -1.30
N ASN A 65 -9.25 13.77 -0.38
CA ASN A 65 -9.80 13.06 0.76
C ASN A 65 -10.89 12.08 0.30
N ALA A 66 -10.99 10.94 0.98
CA ALA A 66 -12.03 9.97 0.74
C ALA A 66 -13.40 10.47 1.26
N GLN A 67 -14.46 10.12 0.56
CA GLN A 67 -15.82 10.24 1.08
C GLN A 67 -16.12 8.98 1.89
N ILE A 68 -16.61 9.17 3.11
CA ILE A 68 -16.86 8.07 4.05
C ILE A 68 -18.37 7.80 4.12
N THR A 69 -18.72 6.52 4.07
CA THR A 69 -20.08 6.03 4.27
C THR A 69 -20.47 6.05 5.75
N SER A 70 -21.75 5.85 6.06
CA SER A 70 -22.25 5.83 7.44
C SER A 70 -21.65 4.71 8.30
N ASP A 71 -21.16 3.63 7.69
CA ASP A 71 -20.47 2.52 8.35
C ASP A 71 -18.93 2.72 8.46
N GLY A 72 -18.45 3.91 8.10
CA GLY A 72 -17.05 4.30 8.30
C GLY A 72 -16.08 3.84 7.21
N LYS A 73 -16.58 3.29 6.10
CA LYS A 73 -15.76 2.86 4.96
C LYS A 73 -15.65 3.95 3.90
N PRO A 74 -14.58 4.01 3.11
CA PRO A 74 -14.54 4.89 1.94
C PRO A 74 -15.59 4.46 0.91
N THR A 75 -16.26 5.43 0.28
CA THR A 75 -17.15 5.10 -0.85
C THR A 75 -16.35 4.54 -2.02
N THR A 76 -16.91 3.58 -2.74
CA THR A 76 -16.26 2.98 -3.91
C THR A 76 -15.86 4.02 -4.95
N SER A 77 -16.69 5.05 -5.17
CA SER A 77 -16.41 6.12 -6.13
C SER A 77 -15.23 6.99 -5.71
N SER A 78 -15.11 7.36 -4.42
CA SER A 78 -13.98 8.15 -3.95
C SER A 78 -12.68 7.33 -3.94
N LEU A 79 -12.75 6.06 -3.55
CA LEU A 79 -11.60 5.17 -3.57
C LEU A 79 -11.12 4.94 -5.01
N LYS A 80 -12.03 4.69 -5.96
CA LYS A 80 -11.73 4.59 -7.38
C LYS A 80 -11.00 5.82 -7.91
N ASN A 81 -11.47 7.03 -7.58
CA ASN A 81 -10.82 8.27 -7.98
C ASN A 81 -9.39 8.38 -7.41
N ILE A 82 -9.20 8.05 -6.14
CA ILE A 82 -7.88 8.04 -5.49
C ILE A 82 -6.94 7.05 -6.19
N LEU A 83 -7.39 5.80 -6.41
CA LEU A 83 -6.58 4.77 -7.05
C LEU A 83 -6.23 5.11 -8.51
N SER A 84 -7.13 5.77 -9.24
CA SER A 84 -6.86 6.27 -10.60
C SER A 84 -5.70 7.28 -10.61
N ILE A 85 -5.69 8.21 -9.66
CA ILE A 85 -4.58 9.17 -9.51
C ILE A 85 -3.29 8.44 -9.16
N LEU A 86 -3.33 7.52 -8.20
CA LEU A 86 -2.16 6.76 -7.77
C LEU A 86 -1.61 5.84 -8.87
N SER A 87 -2.48 5.22 -9.66
CA SER A 87 -2.05 4.45 -10.85
C SER A 87 -1.21 5.31 -11.77
N THR A 88 -1.63 6.54 -12.03
CA THR A 88 -0.90 7.49 -12.92
C THR A 88 0.38 8.02 -12.27
N GLU A 89 0.28 8.53 -11.05
CA GLU A 89 1.36 9.28 -10.38
C GLU A 89 2.47 8.38 -9.80
N SER A 90 2.12 7.17 -9.39
CA SER A 90 3.03 6.23 -8.74
C SER A 90 3.19 4.93 -9.52
N GLY A 91 2.14 4.47 -10.21
CA GLY A 91 2.08 3.18 -10.90
C GLY A 91 2.43 3.22 -12.39
N LYS A 92 2.82 4.36 -12.94
CA LYS A 92 3.08 4.55 -14.40
C LYS A 92 1.88 4.16 -15.28
N GLY A 93 0.67 4.36 -14.78
CA GLY A 93 -0.56 3.99 -15.46
C GLY A 93 -0.90 2.50 -15.40
N GLY A 94 -0.21 1.70 -14.59
CA GLY A 94 -0.46 0.29 -14.39
C GLY A 94 -1.62 0.01 -13.42
N ARG A 95 -2.02 -1.26 -13.38
CA ARG A 95 -3.02 -1.74 -12.41
C ARG A 95 -2.53 -1.65 -10.97
N ILE A 96 -3.48 -1.67 -10.04
CA ILE A 96 -3.22 -1.70 -8.60
C ILE A 96 -3.81 -2.98 -8.02
N ILE A 97 -3.04 -3.64 -7.16
CA ILE A 97 -3.49 -4.69 -6.24
C ILE A 97 -3.20 -4.20 -4.82
N ALA A 98 -4.13 -4.38 -3.90
CA ALA A 98 -3.90 -3.98 -2.51
C ALA A 98 -4.56 -4.92 -1.52
N ALA A 99 -3.91 -5.11 -0.37
CA ALA A 99 -4.52 -5.66 0.82
C ALA A 99 -5.17 -4.53 1.63
N TYR A 100 -6.43 -4.71 2.03
CA TYR A 100 -7.24 -3.71 2.71
C TYR A 100 -7.39 -4.04 4.19
N PHE A 101 -7.02 -3.09 5.04
CA PHE A 101 -7.05 -3.19 6.49
C PHE A 101 -8.08 -2.23 7.07
N ILE A 102 -8.89 -2.70 7.99
CA ILE A 102 -9.89 -1.91 8.74
C ILE A 102 -9.52 -1.85 10.23
N ASN A 103 -10.11 -0.91 10.95
CA ASN A 103 -9.91 -0.74 12.39
C ASN A 103 -8.43 -0.51 12.77
N VAL A 104 -7.75 0.30 11.98
CA VAL A 104 -6.33 0.64 12.16
C VAL A 104 -6.17 2.04 12.78
N ASP A 105 -5.03 2.26 13.44
CA ASP A 105 -4.65 3.54 14.04
C ASP A 105 -3.95 4.41 12.98
N PHE A 106 -4.71 5.35 12.42
CA PHE A 106 -4.21 6.27 11.40
C PHE A 106 -3.01 7.09 11.87
N ASP A 107 -3.04 7.60 13.10
CA ASP A 107 -2.02 8.53 13.58
C ASP A 107 -0.68 7.81 13.85
N LYS A 108 -0.71 6.56 14.32
CA LYS A 108 0.50 5.73 14.44
C LYS A 108 1.09 5.37 13.09
N MET A 109 0.26 5.00 12.12
CA MET A 109 0.71 4.74 10.74
C MET A 109 1.31 5.99 10.11
N LEU A 110 0.66 7.16 10.28
CA LEU A 110 1.16 8.43 9.78
C LEU A 110 2.53 8.78 10.38
N ALA A 111 2.69 8.59 11.70
CA ALA A 111 3.96 8.82 12.38
C ALA A 111 5.08 7.92 11.82
N GLN A 112 4.79 6.64 11.58
CA GLN A 112 5.75 5.73 10.97
C GLN A 112 6.07 6.08 9.51
N ALA A 113 5.05 6.46 8.73
CA ALA A 113 5.23 6.82 7.32
C ALA A 113 6.13 8.06 7.14
N THR A 114 6.05 9.00 8.07
CA THR A 114 6.80 10.27 8.03
C THR A 114 8.13 10.24 8.79
N LYS A 115 8.40 9.17 9.51
CA LYS A 115 9.65 8.98 10.24
C LYS A 115 10.83 8.83 9.28
N ALA A 116 12.04 9.19 9.74
CA ALA A 116 13.27 8.89 9.01
C ALA A 116 13.42 7.38 8.79
N GLN A 117 13.68 6.99 7.55
CA GLN A 117 13.79 5.61 7.15
C GLN A 117 15.26 5.16 7.04
N PRO A 118 15.55 3.86 7.19
CA PRO A 118 16.83 3.27 6.84
C PRO A 118 17.19 3.56 5.37
N LYS A 119 18.46 3.34 5.03
CA LYS A 119 18.88 3.40 3.63
C LYS A 119 18.12 2.36 2.79
N TYR A 120 17.69 2.78 1.58
CA TYR A 120 17.05 1.87 0.65
C TYR A 120 17.99 0.74 0.23
N ASP A 121 17.54 -0.48 0.38
CA ASP A 121 18.20 -1.67 -0.11
C ASP A 121 17.16 -2.63 -0.69
N ILE A 122 17.35 -3.10 -1.91
CA ILE A 122 16.36 -3.89 -2.63
C ILE A 122 16.06 -5.24 -1.94
N LYS A 123 17.00 -5.76 -1.18
CA LYS A 123 16.90 -7.07 -0.51
C LYS A 123 16.44 -6.96 0.93
N SER A 124 16.87 -5.93 1.65
CA SER A 124 16.69 -5.83 3.10
C SER A 124 15.74 -4.72 3.55
N PHE A 125 15.56 -3.65 2.77
CA PHE A 125 14.60 -2.59 3.06
C PHE A 125 14.17 -1.84 1.79
N ASN A 126 13.21 -2.39 1.08
CA ASN A 126 12.63 -1.85 -0.15
C ASN A 126 11.29 -1.14 0.09
N CYS A 127 10.63 -0.71 -0.99
CA CYS A 127 9.34 -0.03 -0.92
C CYS A 127 8.21 -0.88 -0.31
N GLY A 128 8.21 -2.20 -0.54
CA GLY A 128 7.24 -3.11 0.05
C GLY A 128 7.42 -3.23 1.56
N GLN A 129 8.66 -3.46 2.02
CA GLN A 129 8.99 -3.54 3.44
C GLN A 129 8.74 -2.21 4.18
N TYR A 130 8.98 -1.07 3.51
CA TYR A 130 8.59 0.22 4.05
C TYR A 130 7.07 0.31 4.25
N ALA A 131 6.28 0.02 3.21
CA ALA A 131 4.83 0.09 3.28
C ALA A 131 4.25 -0.89 4.32
N GLU A 132 4.79 -2.11 4.39
CA GLU A 132 4.49 -3.10 5.44
C GLU A 132 4.77 -2.54 6.84
N SER A 133 5.94 -1.92 7.05
CA SER A 133 6.32 -1.36 8.35
C SER A 133 5.35 -0.29 8.84
N VAL A 134 4.70 0.43 7.92
CA VAL A 134 3.65 1.41 8.24
C VAL A 134 2.36 0.70 8.67
N ILE A 135 1.91 -0.28 7.90
CA ILE A 135 0.69 -1.05 8.20
C ILE A 135 0.75 -1.71 9.57
N LEU A 136 1.87 -2.31 9.91
CA LEU A 136 2.08 -3.00 11.19
C LEU A 136 1.96 -2.07 12.43
N GLN A 137 2.04 -0.75 12.25
CA GLN A 137 1.77 0.22 13.33
C GLN A 137 0.26 0.47 13.53
N GLY A 138 -0.56 0.11 12.55
CA GLY A 138 -1.99 0.39 12.58
C GLY A 138 -2.77 -0.42 13.59
N ASN A 139 -2.39 -1.68 13.78
CA ASN A 139 -3.05 -2.56 14.75
C ASN A 139 -2.09 -3.68 15.17
N PRO A 140 -1.84 -3.87 16.49
CA PRO A 140 -0.98 -4.94 16.98
C PRO A 140 -1.53 -6.37 16.74
N ARG A 141 -2.78 -6.49 16.27
CA ARG A 141 -3.40 -7.77 15.90
C ARG A 141 -3.26 -8.10 14.41
N ILE A 142 -2.61 -7.25 13.63
CA ILE A 142 -2.28 -7.60 12.24
C ILE A 142 -1.22 -8.70 12.29
N ASP A 143 -1.61 -9.91 11.92
CA ASP A 143 -0.68 -11.01 11.78
C ASP A 143 0.26 -10.73 10.59
N ARG A 144 1.55 -10.86 10.88
CA ARG A 144 2.57 -10.69 9.86
C ARG A 144 2.81 -12.04 9.18
N PRO A 145 2.51 -12.17 7.88
CA PRO A 145 2.76 -13.40 7.15
C PRO A 145 4.25 -13.75 7.11
N LEU A 146 4.56 -15.02 6.87
CA LEU A 146 5.92 -15.47 6.62
C LEU A 146 6.34 -15.10 5.20
N ILE A 147 6.99 -13.97 5.04
CA ILE A 147 7.44 -13.49 3.73
C ILE A 147 8.83 -14.04 3.41
N ILE A 148 8.89 -15.04 2.54
CA ILE A 148 10.16 -15.64 2.08
C ILE A 148 10.82 -14.79 0.99
N ASN A 149 10.01 -14.22 0.10
CA ASN A 149 10.46 -13.37 -0.99
C ASN A 149 9.92 -11.95 -0.81
N PRO A 150 10.69 -10.99 -0.28
CA PRO A 150 10.19 -9.66 0.08
C PRO A 150 10.08 -8.70 -1.13
N THR A 151 9.66 -9.19 -2.31
CA THR A 151 9.29 -8.29 -3.39
C THR A 151 7.99 -7.57 -3.06
N PRO A 152 7.79 -6.34 -3.56
CA PRO A 152 6.56 -5.59 -3.31
C PRO A 152 5.28 -6.34 -3.66
N ASN A 153 5.26 -7.06 -4.78
CA ASN A 153 4.11 -7.87 -5.18
C ASN A 153 3.84 -8.99 -4.16
N ASN A 154 4.86 -9.78 -3.86
CA ASN A 154 4.71 -10.93 -2.97
C ASN A 154 4.31 -10.51 -1.54
N ILE A 155 4.81 -9.37 -1.03
CA ILE A 155 4.39 -8.86 0.28
C ILE A 155 2.88 -8.63 0.30
N VAL A 156 2.31 -7.98 -0.73
CA VAL A 156 0.86 -7.71 -0.79
C VAL A 156 0.07 -9.01 -0.95
N ASP A 157 0.54 -9.91 -1.81
CA ASP A 157 -0.12 -11.20 -2.06
C ASP A 157 -0.21 -12.03 -0.77
N GLU A 158 0.87 -12.12 0.03
CA GLU A 158 0.88 -12.84 1.31
C GLU A 158 -0.16 -12.27 2.31
N TYR A 159 -0.31 -10.93 2.38
CA TYR A 159 -1.36 -10.35 3.24
C TYR A 159 -2.77 -10.63 2.75
N ILE A 160 -3.00 -10.75 1.45
CA ILE A 160 -4.29 -11.14 0.87
C ILE A 160 -4.57 -12.62 1.19
N GLU A 161 -3.56 -13.49 1.04
CA GLU A 161 -3.67 -14.92 1.36
C GLU A 161 -3.95 -15.19 2.85
N GLU A 162 -3.51 -14.30 3.76
CA GLU A 162 -3.84 -14.33 5.19
C GLU A 162 -5.26 -13.79 5.51
N GLY A 163 -6.10 -13.58 4.50
CA GLY A 163 -7.52 -13.25 4.67
C GLY A 163 -7.85 -11.76 4.67
N ASN A 164 -6.89 -10.86 4.40
CA ASN A 164 -7.23 -9.45 4.21
C ASN A 164 -7.97 -9.26 2.89
N ALA A 165 -8.99 -8.38 2.87
CA ALA A 165 -9.75 -8.11 1.67
C ALA A 165 -8.84 -7.59 0.55
N GLU A 166 -9.02 -8.14 -0.66
CA GLU A 166 -8.30 -7.70 -1.85
C GLU A 166 -9.00 -6.50 -2.50
N VAL A 167 -8.23 -5.50 -2.88
CA VAL A 167 -8.70 -4.39 -3.73
C VAL A 167 -7.95 -4.44 -5.05
N LEU A 168 -8.70 -4.53 -6.15
CA LEU A 168 -8.18 -4.49 -7.52
C LEU A 168 -8.64 -3.23 -8.22
N PHE A 169 -7.73 -2.54 -8.90
CA PHE A 169 -8.06 -1.42 -9.79
C PHE A 169 -7.42 -1.61 -11.15
N SER A 170 -8.24 -1.53 -12.20
CA SER A 170 -7.81 -1.57 -13.60
C SER A 170 -7.90 -0.18 -14.22
N PRO A 171 -6.78 0.46 -14.57
CA PRO A 171 -6.81 1.77 -15.24
C PRO A 171 -7.39 1.69 -16.66
N THR A 172 -7.32 0.54 -17.33
CA THR A 172 -7.82 0.36 -18.69
C THR A 172 -9.34 0.40 -18.75
N THR A 173 -10.03 -0.25 -17.81
CA THR A 173 -11.50 -0.27 -17.71
C THR A 173 -12.02 0.79 -16.75
N GLY A 174 -11.16 1.32 -15.89
CA GLY A 174 -11.53 2.17 -14.77
C GLY A 174 -12.36 1.45 -13.71
N GLU A 175 -12.34 0.11 -13.67
CA GLU A 175 -13.08 -0.68 -12.72
C GLU A 175 -12.29 -0.87 -11.42
N ILE A 176 -13.03 -0.95 -10.32
CA ILE A 176 -12.54 -1.32 -9.00
C ILE A 176 -13.36 -2.51 -8.49
N SER A 177 -12.69 -3.51 -7.93
CA SER A 177 -13.34 -4.57 -7.15
C SER A 177 -12.75 -4.61 -5.75
N ILE A 178 -13.60 -4.90 -4.78
CA ILE A 178 -13.21 -5.07 -3.37
C ILE A 178 -13.75 -6.42 -2.96
N GLY A 179 -12.84 -7.36 -2.71
CA GLY A 179 -13.17 -8.69 -2.19
C GLY A 179 -13.64 -8.61 -0.74
N GLU A 180 -14.34 -9.63 -0.29
CA GLU A 180 -14.64 -9.83 1.13
C GLU A 180 -13.40 -10.46 1.79
N GLY A 181 -12.87 -9.81 2.82
CA GLY A 181 -11.87 -10.43 3.69
C GLY A 181 -12.50 -11.51 4.54
N ASP A 182 -11.73 -12.47 4.98
CA ASP A 182 -12.20 -13.48 5.92
C ASP A 182 -12.47 -12.81 7.30
N GLU A 183 -13.75 -12.60 7.62
CA GLU A 183 -14.19 -12.00 8.90
C GLU A 183 -14.00 -12.95 10.08
N SER A 184 -13.43 -14.15 9.88
CA SER A 184 -13.37 -15.18 10.93
C SER A 184 -12.49 -14.81 12.12
N ASP A 185 -11.49 -13.94 11.95
CA ASP A 185 -10.52 -13.58 12.99
C ASP A 185 -10.87 -12.31 13.79
N ALA A 186 -11.92 -11.59 13.42
CA ALA A 186 -12.36 -10.39 14.15
C ALA A 186 -13.18 -10.69 15.42
N LYS A 187 -13.44 -11.95 15.74
CA LYS A 187 -14.37 -12.38 16.80
C LYS A 187 -13.78 -13.22 17.94
N ASN A 188 -12.48 -13.19 18.19
CA ASN A 188 -11.93 -13.81 19.40
C ASN A 188 -11.08 -12.84 20.21
#